data_8ad0a867f3ad7636180f3cb69d500c1d
#
_entry.id   8ad0a867f3ad7636180f3cb69d500c1d
#
_cell.length_a   1.000
_cell.length_b   1.000
_cell.length_c   1.000
_cell.angle_alpha   90.00
_cell.angle_beta   90.00
_cell.angle_gamma   90.00
#
_symmetry.space_group_name_H-M   'P 1'
#
loop_
_entity.id
_entity.type
_entity.pdbx_description
1 polymer ?
#
loop_
_entity_poly.entity_id
_entity_poly.type
_entity_poly.pdbx_seq_one_letter_code
_entity_poly.pdbx_strand_id
1 'polypeptide(L)'
;MFVRFNIISKVGEFELNIAGEFKDGITGIFGPSGSGKTTLLKCLSGVITPDNGKIMVNEQVCYSFDKEQSLPLEERRIGMVWQDTLLFPHMTVEENILYGRREDNRQSFIASVIDIFEIRRLLNRMPANLSGGEKQRVAIVRALLPEPQLLLFDEPVASLDMRSRQKIISYLKSVNEQHKIPICYVSHSVSELMFLCQEVMVIGWAARAF
;
A
#
# COMPACT_ATOMS: atom_id res chain seq x y z
N MET A 1 4.21 15.85 -2.75
CA MET A 1 2.88 15.19 -2.68
C MET A 1 2.35 15.24 -1.26
N PHE A 2 1.04 15.21 -1.05
CA PHE A 2 0.45 15.00 0.27
C PHE A 2 -0.82 14.15 0.16
N VAL A 3 -1.07 13.37 1.19
CA VAL A 3 -2.36 12.71 1.43
C VAL A 3 -2.94 13.32 2.68
N ARG A 4 -4.15 13.84 2.61
CA ARG A 4 -4.84 14.43 3.75
C ARG A 4 -6.19 13.76 3.94
N PHE A 5 -6.49 13.39 5.15
CA PHE A 5 -7.75 12.73 5.49
C PHE A 5 -8.27 13.20 6.84
N ASN A 6 -9.57 13.27 6.93
CA ASN A 6 -10.34 13.42 8.17
C ASN A 6 -11.61 12.63 7.95
N ILE A 7 -11.73 11.45 8.55
CA ILE A 7 -12.79 10.49 8.25
C ILE A 7 -13.35 9.84 9.50
N ILE A 8 -14.63 9.51 9.42
CA ILE A 8 -15.32 8.61 10.34
C ILE A 8 -15.78 7.40 9.54
N SER A 9 -15.48 6.19 10.01
CA SER A 9 -15.89 4.94 9.36
C SER A 9 -16.28 3.90 10.40
N LYS A 10 -17.48 3.32 10.24
CA LYS A 10 -18.01 2.26 11.11
C LYS A 10 -17.90 0.90 10.43
N VAL A 11 -17.32 -0.06 11.13
CA VAL A 11 -17.20 -1.45 10.66
C VAL A 11 -17.68 -2.36 11.80
N GLY A 12 -18.91 -2.83 11.70
CA GLY A 12 -19.59 -3.51 12.81
C GLY A 12 -19.73 -2.59 14.02
N GLU A 13 -19.23 -3.03 15.18
CA GLU A 13 -19.23 -2.25 16.42
C GLU A 13 -18.01 -1.29 16.55
N PHE A 14 -17.04 -1.39 15.62
CA PHE A 14 -15.85 -0.56 15.64
C PHE A 14 -16.09 0.73 14.88
N GLU A 15 -15.77 1.88 15.50
CA GLU A 15 -15.77 3.19 14.87
C GLU A 15 -14.34 3.74 14.80
N LEU A 16 -13.89 4.03 13.58
CA LEU A 16 -12.65 4.74 13.30
C LEU A 16 -12.98 6.22 13.12
N ASN A 17 -12.46 7.06 14.00
CA ASN A 17 -12.50 8.52 13.84
C ASN A 17 -11.06 9.03 13.82
N ILE A 18 -10.57 9.44 12.65
CA ILE A 18 -9.15 9.74 12.47
C ILE A 18 -8.93 10.86 11.46
N ALA A 19 -8.01 11.75 11.80
CA ALA A 19 -7.48 12.77 10.90
C ALA A 19 -5.96 12.69 10.83
N GLY A 20 -5.41 13.02 9.66
CA GLY A 20 -3.97 13.04 9.48
C GLY A 20 -3.56 13.46 8.09
N GLU A 21 -2.24 13.55 7.92
CA GLU A 21 -1.62 13.80 6.63
C GLU A 21 -0.34 12.97 6.45
N PHE A 22 -0.06 12.57 5.22
CA PHE A 22 1.21 11.99 4.80
C PHE A 22 1.85 12.92 3.78
N LYS A 23 3.17 13.07 3.88
CA LYS A 23 3.98 13.86 2.93
C LYS A 23 4.72 12.95 1.96
N ASP A 24 5.62 13.52 1.19
CA ASP A 24 6.54 12.76 0.36
C ASP A 24 7.40 11.82 1.22
N GLY A 25 7.81 10.71 0.61
CA GLY A 25 8.64 9.72 1.27
C GLY A 25 7.85 8.51 1.76
N ILE A 26 8.31 7.91 2.85
CA ILE A 26 7.70 6.73 3.46
C ILE A 26 7.18 7.09 4.84
N THR A 27 5.86 7.07 5.00
CA THR A 27 5.19 7.27 6.30
C THR A 27 4.80 5.93 6.89
N GLY A 28 5.27 5.66 8.09
CA GLY A 28 4.88 4.49 8.88
C GLY A 28 3.56 4.70 9.61
N ILE A 29 2.78 3.63 9.77
CA ILE A 29 1.65 3.61 10.69
C ILE A 29 1.90 2.54 11.74
N PHE A 30 1.93 2.97 13.00
CA PHE A 30 2.10 2.11 14.15
C PHE A 30 0.86 2.13 15.04
N GLY A 31 0.54 1.01 15.65
CA GLY A 31 -0.56 0.91 16.62
C GLY A 31 -0.90 -0.53 16.96
N PRO A 32 -1.65 -0.76 18.05
CA PRO A 32 -2.04 -2.10 18.47
C PRO A 32 -2.97 -2.78 17.46
N SER A 33 -3.10 -4.11 17.55
CA SER A 33 -4.10 -4.84 16.77
C SER A 33 -5.50 -4.30 17.08
N GLY A 34 -6.33 -4.16 16.04
CA GLY A 34 -7.69 -3.62 16.18
C GLY A 34 -7.77 -2.10 16.31
N SER A 35 -6.67 -1.33 16.20
CA SER A 35 -6.72 0.14 16.27
C SER A 35 -7.25 0.81 14.99
N GLY A 36 -7.60 0.05 13.94
CA GLY A 36 -8.17 0.59 12.72
C GLY A 36 -7.18 0.87 11.59
N LYS A 37 -5.90 0.44 11.69
CA LYS A 37 -4.88 0.63 10.64
C LYS A 37 -5.33 0.11 9.27
N THR A 38 -5.76 -1.15 9.20
CA THR A 38 -6.29 -1.77 7.98
C THR A 38 -7.56 -1.06 7.48
N THR A 39 -8.44 -0.62 8.40
CA THR A 39 -9.64 0.15 8.04
C THR A 39 -9.26 1.48 7.40
N LEU A 40 -8.28 2.19 7.97
CA LEU A 40 -7.75 3.41 7.36
C LEU A 40 -7.22 3.17 5.94
N LEU A 41 -6.38 2.13 5.75
CA LEU A 41 -5.87 1.80 4.41
C LEU A 41 -7.00 1.46 3.42
N LYS A 42 -8.03 0.73 3.86
CA LYS A 42 -9.22 0.41 3.05
C LYS A 42 -10.02 1.66 2.67
N CYS A 43 -10.14 2.63 3.58
CA CYS A 43 -10.79 3.92 3.29
C CYS A 43 -9.96 4.75 2.28
N LEU A 44 -8.65 4.84 2.48
CA LEU A 44 -7.77 5.58 1.58
C LEU A 44 -7.80 4.98 0.17
N SER A 45 -7.69 3.66 0.05
CA SER A 45 -7.73 2.96 -1.23
C SER A 45 -9.11 3.00 -1.91
N GLY A 46 -10.20 3.19 -1.14
CA GLY A 46 -11.57 3.18 -1.66
C GLY A 46 -12.27 1.82 -1.58
N VAL A 47 -11.65 0.82 -0.96
CA VAL A 47 -12.29 -0.48 -0.69
C VAL A 47 -13.45 -0.35 0.30
N ILE A 48 -13.33 0.60 1.24
CA ILE A 48 -14.41 1.01 2.14
C ILE A 48 -14.69 2.48 1.90
N THR A 49 -15.95 2.84 1.73
CA THR A 49 -16.41 4.23 1.72
C THR A 49 -16.61 4.67 3.17
N PRO A 50 -15.94 5.73 3.65
CA PRO A 50 -16.19 6.26 4.99
C PRO A 50 -17.63 6.75 5.16
N ASP A 51 -18.15 6.76 6.39
CA ASP A 51 -19.48 7.27 6.70
C ASP A 51 -19.52 8.80 6.72
N ASN A 52 -18.38 9.44 7.02
CA ASN A 52 -18.27 10.89 7.04
C ASN A 52 -16.83 11.34 6.76
N GLY A 53 -16.69 12.61 6.37
CA GLY A 53 -15.40 13.28 6.25
C GLY A 53 -14.89 13.43 4.83
N LYS A 54 -13.55 13.49 4.67
CA LYS A 54 -12.91 13.80 3.40
C LYS A 54 -11.55 13.09 3.28
N ILE A 55 -11.25 12.63 2.06
CA ILE A 55 -9.94 12.09 1.66
C ILE A 55 -9.46 12.85 0.42
N MET A 56 -8.23 13.35 0.49
CA MET A 56 -7.55 14.02 -0.63
C MET A 56 -6.19 13.38 -0.86
N VAL A 57 -5.86 13.13 -2.11
CA VAL A 57 -4.52 12.72 -2.54
C VAL A 57 -4.03 13.74 -3.54
N ASN A 58 -2.98 14.46 -3.18
CA ASN A 58 -2.58 15.70 -3.85
C ASN A 58 -3.73 16.72 -3.87
N GLU A 59 -4.09 17.20 -5.06
CA GLU A 59 -5.21 18.11 -5.25
C GLU A 59 -6.53 17.39 -5.56
N GLN A 60 -6.47 16.06 -5.74
CA GLN A 60 -7.63 15.24 -6.09
C GLN A 60 -8.43 14.89 -4.83
N VAL A 61 -9.72 15.23 -4.83
CA VAL A 61 -10.67 14.76 -3.81
C VAL A 61 -11.07 13.33 -4.15
N CYS A 62 -10.60 12.35 -3.37
CA CYS A 62 -10.94 10.94 -3.54
C CYS A 62 -12.27 10.58 -2.89
N TYR A 63 -12.60 11.25 -1.78
CA TYR A 63 -13.86 11.12 -1.07
C TYR A 63 -14.22 12.43 -0.39
N SER A 64 -15.51 12.79 -0.41
CA SER A 64 -16.07 13.89 0.36
C SER A 64 -17.53 13.63 0.67
N PHE A 65 -17.87 13.54 1.95
CA PHE A 65 -19.26 13.39 2.41
C PHE A 65 -20.10 14.59 2.01
N ASP A 66 -19.63 15.82 2.27
CA ASP A 66 -20.37 17.06 1.99
C ASP A 66 -20.69 17.28 0.50
N LYS A 67 -19.88 16.70 -0.39
CA LYS A 67 -20.05 16.82 -1.84
C LYS A 67 -20.68 15.58 -2.46
N GLU A 68 -21.05 14.59 -1.67
CA GLU A 68 -21.55 13.28 -2.12
C GLU A 68 -20.62 12.65 -3.19
N GLN A 69 -19.30 12.87 -3.03
CA GLN A 69 -18.29 12.46 -4.00
C GLN A 69 -17.50 11.26 -3.47
N SER A 70 -17.43 10.20 -4.26
CA SER A 70 -16.52 9.08 -4.03
C SER A 70 -15.95 8.61 -5.37
N LEU A 71 -14.63 8.79 -5.55
CA LEU A 71 -13.96 8.28 -6.74
C LEU A 71 -13.87 6.75 -6.70
N PRO A 72 -14.12 6.07 -7.83
CA PRO A 72 -13.85 4.65 -7.96
C PRO A 72 -12.38 4.32 -7.67
N LEU A 73 -12.10 3.04 -7.30
CA LEU A 73 -10.76 2.60 -6.94
C LEU A 73 -9.73 2.87 -8.05
N GLU A 74 -10.10 2.55 -9.28
CA GLU A 74 -9.24 2.69 -10.48
C GLU A 74 -8.85 4.15 -10.78
N GLU A 75 -9.69 5.09 -10.41
CA GLU A 75 -9.44 6.53 -10.62
C GLU A 75 -8.56 7.12 -9.50
N ARG A 76 -8.49 6.49 -8.33
CA ARG A 76 -7.67 6.96 -7.21
C ARG A 76 -6.19 6.80 -7.47
N ARG A 77 -5.78 5.92 -8.38
CA ARG A 77 -4.39 5.61 -8.68
C ARG A 77 -3.57 5.26 -7.43
N ILE A 78 -4.15 4.44 -6.56
CA ILE A 78 -3.53 3.98 -5.31
C ILE A 78 -3.23 2.50 -5.44
N GLY A 79 -1.96 2.12 -5.29
CA GLY A 79 -1.55 0.73 -5.20
C GLY A 79 -1.71 0.21 -3.77
N MET A 80 -2.25 -1.00 -3.63
CA MET A 80 -2.44 -1.64 -2.32
C MET A 80 -1.77 -3.01 -2.29
N VAL A 81 -1.00 -3.28 -1.24
CA VAL A 81 -0.38 -4.57 -0.96
C VAL A 81 -0.86 -5.03 0.41
N TRP A 82 -1.60 -6.12 0.42
CA TRP A 82 -2.15 -6.75 1.61
C TRP A 82 -1.11 -7.67 2.27
N GLN A 83 -1.35 -8.05 3.51
CA GLN A 83 -0.58 -9.08 4.21
C GLN A 83 -0.55 -10.39 3.42
N ASP A 84 -1.71 -10.81 2.87
CA ASP A 84 -1.79 -11.87 1.88
C ASP A 84 -1.48 -11.32 0.48
N THR A 85 -0.65 -12.02 -0.25
CA THR A 85 -0.14 -11.55 -1.56
C THR A 85 -1.21 -11.45 -2.66
N LEU A 86 -2.33 -12.18 -2.50
CA LEU A 86 -3.48 -12.21 -3.41
C LEU A 86 -3.11 -12.29 -4.90
N LEU A 87 -2.07 -13.08 -5.23
CA LEU A 87 -1.70 -13.33 -6.62
C LEU A 87 -2.77 -14.18 -7.31
N PHE A 88 -3.02 -13.91 -8.59
CA PHE A 88 -3.90 -14.72 -9.42
C PHE A 88 -3.26 -16.09 -9.68
N PRO A 89 -3.82 -17.19 -9.14
CA PRO A 89 -3.15 -18.49 -9.15
C PRO A 89 -3.07 -19.14 -10.54
N HIS A 90 -3.91 -18.70 -11.45
CA HIS A 90 -4.01 -19.19 -12.85
C HIS A 90 -3.18 -18.38 -13.85
N MET A 91 -2.46 -17.36 -13.37
CA MET A 91 -1.62 -16.48 -14.18
C MET A 91 -0.16 -16.69 -13.79
N THR A 92 0.74 -16.62 -14.76
CA THR A 92 2.19 -16.54 -14.53
C THR A 92 2.55 -15.27 -13.75
N VAL A 93 3.79 -15.17 -13.29
CA VAL A 93 4.31 -13.95 -12.66
C VAL A 93 4.21 -12.77 -13.62
N GLU A 94 4.60 -12.95 -14.89
CA GLU A 94 4.52 -11.89 -15.90
C GLU A 94 3.09 -11.40 -16.09
N GLU A 95 2.14 -12.30 -16.27
CA GLU A 95 0.72 -11.96 -16.41
C GLU A 95 0.17 -11.28 -15.15
N ASN A 96 0.57 -11.75 -13.95
CA ASN A 96 0.19 -11.11 -12.69
C ASN A 96 0.66 -9.66 -12.60
N ILE A 97 1.94 -9.39 -12.89
CA ILE A 97 2.50 -8.03 -12.76
C ILE A 97 1.99 -7.09 -13.84
N LEU A 98 1.64 -7.59 -15.02
CA LEU A 98 1.11 -6.79 -16.10
C LEU A 98 -0.40 -6.59 -16.04
N TYR A 99 -1.12 -7.28 -15.15
CA TYR A 99 -2.59 -7.26 -15.09
C TYR A 99 -3.19 -5.86 -14.94
N GLY A 100 -2.59 -5.01 -14.09
CA GLY A 100 -3.05 -3.63 -13.87
C GLY A 100 -2.25 -2.58 -14.65
N ARG A 101 -1.41 -3.01 -15.61
CA ARG A 101 -0.58 -2.11 -16.40
C ARG A 101 -1.44 -1.18 -17.25
N ARG A 102 -1.04 0.09 -17.30
CA ARG A 102 -1.61 1.07 -18.22
C ARG A 102 -0.88 1.02 -19.56
N GLU A 103 -1.55 1.36 -20.64
CA GLU A 103 -0.95 1.34 -22.00
C GLU A 103 0.19 2.35 -22.14
N ASP A 104 0.11 3.46 -21.42
CA ASP A 104 1.10 4.55 -21.44
C ASP A 104 2.31 4.31 -20.52
N ASN A 105 2.37 3.17 -19.83
CA ASN A 105 3.49 2.86 -18.93
C ASN A 105 4.83 2.77 -19.67
N ARG A 106 5.82 3.49 -19.13
CA ARG A 106 7.18 3.49 -19.70
C ARG A 106 7.85 2.14 -19.55
N GLN A 107 8.34 1.58 -20.65
CA GLN A 107 9.10 0.31 -20.63
C GLN A 107 10.32 0.37 -19.70
N SER A 108 10.99 1.53 -19.63
CA SER A 108 12.11 1.74 -18.72
C SER A 108 11.72 1.62 -17.24
N PHE A 109 10.52 2.09 -16.86
CA PHE A 109 10.00 1.93 -15.51
C PHE A 109 9.74 0.47 -15.18
N ILE A 110 9.08 -0.25 -16.08
CA ILE A 110 8.79 -1.69 -15.91
C ILE A 110 10.09 -2.47 -15.73
N ALA A 111 11.09 -2.25 -16.61
CA ALA A 111 12.38 -2.91 -16.51
C ALA A 111 13.09 -2.60 -15.18
N SER A 112 13.11 -1.33 -14.78
CA SER A 112 13.71 -0.88 -13.52
C SER A 112 13.07 -1.58 -12.30
N VAL A 113 11.73 -1.63 -12.23
CA VAL A 113 11.02 -2.26 -11.11
C VAL A 113 11.27 -3.78 -11.08
N ILE A 114 11.25 -4.46 -12.23
CA ILE A 114 11.58 -5.90 -12.33
C ILE A 114 13.00 -6.18 -11.82
N ASP A 115 13.95 -5.31 -12.13
CA ASP A 115 15.36 -5.48 -11.72
C ASP A 115 15.56 -5.15 -10.23
N ILE A 116 14.96 -4.06 -9.72
CA ILE A 116 14.99 -3.72 -8.28
C ILE A 116 14.49 -4.88 -7.43
N PHE A 117 13.38 -5.52 -7.83
CA PHE A 117 12.79 -6.63 -7.08
C PHE A 117 13.38 -7.99 -7.42
N GLU A 118 14.37 -8.08 -8.30
CA GLU A 118 15.05 -9.32 -8.71
C GLU A 118 14.06 -10.43 -9.14
N ILE A 119 12.98 -10.07 -9.87
CA ILE A 119 11.95 -11.04 -10.28
C ILE A 119 12.07 -11.51 -11.73
N ARG A 120 13.03 -10.99 -12.49
CA ARG A 120 13.20 -11.32 -13.92
C ARG A 120 13.22 -12.84 -14.18
N ARG A 121 13.92 -13.61 -13.34
CA ARG A 121 13.98 -15.08 -13.45
C ARG A 121 12.68 -15.81 -13.07
N LEU A 122 11.73 -15.11 -12.50
CA LEU A 122 10.47 -15.68 -12.03
C LEU A 122 9.32 -15.49 -13.03
N LEU A 123 9.48 -14.67 -14.06
CA LEU A 123 8.40 -14.20 -14.94
C LEU A 123 7.53 -15.34 -15.51
N ASN A 124 8.17 -16.45 -15.93
CA ASN A 124 7.47 -17.61 -16.49
C ASN A 124 6.96 -18.60 -15.44
N ARG A 125 7.12 -18.33 -14.15
CA ARG A 125 6.65 -19.23 -13.08
C ARG A 125 5.21 -18.96 -12.70
N MET A 126 4.55 -20.03 -12.20
CA MET A 126 3.23 -19.90 -11.58
C MET A 126 3.38 -19.54 -10.09
N PRO A 127 2.44 -18.83 -9.48
CA PRO A 127 2.48 -18.47 -8.05
C PRO A 127 2.66 -19.67 -7.11
N ALA A 128 2.12 -20.84 -7.46
CA ALA A 128 2.28 -22.06 -6.67
C ALA A 128 3.75 -22.49 -6.51
N ASN A 129 4.62 -22.11 -7.46
CA ASN A 129 6.03 -22.48 -7.50
C ASN A 129 6.95 -21.39 -6.91
N LEU A 130 6.41 -20.43 -6.17
CA LEU A 130 7.13 -19.33 -5.55
C LEU A 130 7.23 -19.53 -4.04
N SER A 131 8.38 -19.16 -3.46
CA SER A 131 8.51 -18.96 -2.00
C SER A 131 7.67 -17.78 -1.53
N GLY A 132 7.41 -17.69 -0.22
CA GLY A 132 6.66 -16.55 0.37
C GLY A 132 7.27 -15.20 0.03
N GLY A 133 8.58 -15.05 0.14
CA GLY A 133 9.29 -13.82 -0.22
C GLY A 133 9.24 -13.50 -1.73
N GLU A 134 9.24 -14.52 -2.59
CA GLU A 134 9.07 -14.33 -4.04
C GLU A 134 7.65 -13.87 -4.37
N LYS A 135 6.62 -14.49 -3.75
CA LYS A 135 5.22 -14.07 -3.90
C LYS A 135 5.04 -12.61 -3.49
N GLN A 136 5.64 -12.23 -2.36
CA GLN A 136 5.54 -10.85 -1.86
C GLN A 136 6.17 -9.84 -2.82
N ARG A 137 7.35 -10.14 -3.36
CA ARG A 137 8.01 -9.29 -4.37
C ARG A 137 7.13 -9.11 -5.62
N VAL A 138 6.54 -10.18 -6.10
CA VAL A 138 5.62 -10.15 -7.25
C VAL A 138 4.38 -9.31 -6.94
N ALA A 139 3.78 -9.46 -5.77
CA ALA A 139 2.62 -8.66 -5.35
C ALA A 139 2.94 -7.16 -5.28
N ILE A 140 4.12 -6.81 -4.78
CA ILE A 140 4.58 -5.41 -4.73
C ILE A 140 4.79 -4.86 -6.14
N VAL A 141 5.46 -5.61 -7.02
CA VAL A 141 5.66 -5.19 -8.42
C VAL A 141 4.32 -5.01 -9.14
N ARG A 142 3.36 -5.91 -8.93
CA ARG A 142 2.00 -5.77 -9.49
C ARG A 142 1.32 -4.47 -9.03
N ALA A 143 1.49 -4.08 -7.77
CA ALA A 143 0.93 -2.83 -7.26
C ALA A 143 1.66 -1.58 -7.78
N LEU A 144 2.93 -1.72 -8.18
CA LEU A 144 3.78 -0.64 -8.70
C LEU A 144 3.56 -0.36 -10.18
N LEU A 145 3.36 -1.42 -11.00
CA LEU A 145 3.34 -1.26 -12.46
C LEU A 145 2.24 -0.34 -13.01
N PRO A 146 1.08 -0.14 -12.35
CA PRO A 146 0.13 0.89 -12.75
C PRO A 146 0.64 2.34 -12.56
N GLU A 147 1.87 2.55 -12.09
CA GLU A 147 2.45 3.85 -11.71
C GLU A 147 1.53 4.62 -10.75
N PRO A 148 1.25 4.06 -9.56
CA PRO A 148 0.34 4.68 -8.61
C PRO A 148 0.93 5.99 -8.07
N GLN A 149 0.05 6.91 -7.67
CA GLN A 149 0.46 8.13 -6.97
C GLN A 149 0.70 7.91 -5.46
N LEU A 150 0.30 6.77 -4.92
CA LEU A 150 0.49 6.37 -3.53
C LEU A 150 0.51 4.84 -3.44
N LEU A 151 1.42 4.28 -2.64
CA LEU A 151 1.42 2.87 -2.27
C LEU A 151 1.04 2.69 -0.81
N LEU A 152 0.12 1.77 -0.57
CA LEU A 152 -0.33 1.38 0.76
C LEU A 152 0.11 -0.06 1.04
N PHE A 153 0.74 -0.29 2.19
CA PHE A 153 1.20 -1.59 2.63
C PHE A 153 0.59 -1.96 3.97
N ASP A 154 -0.13 -3.07 4.03
CA ASP A 154 -0.71 -3.62 5.27
C ASP A 154 0.11 -4.83 5.73
N GLU A 155 1.08 -4.60 6.61
CA GLU A 155 1.97 -5.62 7.19
C GLU A 155 2.64 -6.53 6.15
N PRO A 156 3.26 -5.99 5.10
CA PRO A 156 3.64 -6.76 3.90
C PRO A 156 4.74 -7.80 4.16
N VAL A 157 5.43 -7.75 5.28
CA VAL A 157 6.55 -8.67 5.58
C VAL A 157 6.32 -9.50 6.84
N ALA A 158 5.14 -9.43 7.46
CA ALA A 158 4.86 -10.07 8.75
C ALA A 158 5.11 -11.59 8.75
N SER A 159 4.79 -12.28 7.65
CA SER A 159 4.93 -13.73 7.51
C SER A 159 6.29 -14.20 6.96
N LEU A 160 7.24 -13.28 6.74
CA LEU A 160 8.51 -13.59 6.11
C LEU A 160 9.64 -13.80 7.12
N ASP A 161 10.60 -14.65 6.74
CA ASP A 161 11.86 -14.79 7.46
C ASP A 161 12.66 -13.47 7.44
N MET A 162 13.57 -13.31 8.39
CA MET A 162 14.32 -12.06 8.59
C MET A 162 15.10 -11.62 7.34
N ARG A 163 15.70 -12.54 6.59
CA ARG A 163 16.50 -12.24 5.39
C ARG A 163 15.61 -11.72 4.25
N SER A 164 14.49 -12.39 4.00
CA SER A 164 13.49 -11.98 3.00
C SER A 164 12.87 -10.63 3.36
N ARG A 165 12.57 -10.40 4.64
CA ARG A 165 12.05 -9.15 5.20
C ARG A 165 12.99 -7.97 4.92
N GLN A 166 14.27 -8.10 5.30
CA GLN A 166 15.28 -7.05 5.08
C GLN A 166 15.43 -6.69 3.60
N LYS A 167 15.43 -7.69 2.71
CA LYS A 167 15.49 -7.46 1.27
C LYS A 167 14.31 -6.63 0.77
N ILE A 168 13.08 -7.00 1.14
CA ILE A 168 11.89 -6.26 0.70
C ILE A 168 11.92 -4.81 1.19
N ILE A 169 12.28 -4.59 2.45
CA ILE A 169 12.41 -3.24 3.01
C ILE A 169 13.43 -2.41 2.21
N SER A 170 14.57 -3.00 1.84
CA SER A 170 15.59 -2.34 1.00
C SER A 170 15.05 -2.00 -0.39
N TYR A 171 14.26 -2.89 -1.00
CA TYR A 171 13.65 -2.64 -2.31
C TYR A 171 12.63 -1.49 -2.25
N LEU A 172 11.78 -1.43 -1.21
CA LEU A 172 10.83 -0.34 -1.03
C LEU A 172 11.54 1.01 -0.90
N LYS A 173 12.64 1.06 -0.15
CA LYS A 173 13.48 2.25 -0.04
C LYS A 173 14.03 2.66 -1.41
N SER A 174 14.60 1.73 -2.17
CA SER A 174 15.11 1.98 -3.51
C SER A 174 14.04 2.52 -4.48
N VAL A 175 12.83 1.95 -4.44
CA VAL A 175 11.69 2.43 -5.24
C VAL A 175 11.31 3.86 -4.87
N ASN A 176 11.17 4.16 -3.58
CA ASN A 176 10.85 5.52 -3.14
C ASN A 176 11.94 6.52 -3.55
N GLU A 177 13.23 6.15 -3.43
CA GLU A 177 14.37 7.01 -3.79
C GLU A 177 14.45 7.26 -5.30
N GLN A 178 14.25 6.22 -6.13
CA GLN A 178 14.42 6.30 -7.58
C GLN A 178 13.18 6.85 -8.30
N HIS A 179 12.00 6.45 -7.88
CA HIS A 179 10.74 6.76 -8.57
C HIS A 179 9.88 7.79 -7.84
N LYS A 180 10.28 8.21 -6.62
CA LYS A 180 9.58 9.21 -5.82
C LYS A 180 8.11 8.88 -5.56
N ILE A 181 7.75 7.58 -5.54
CA ILE A 181 6.40 7.14 -5.21
C ILE A 181 6.27 7.13 -3.68
N PRO A 182 5.35 7.89 -3.11
CA PRO A 182 5.12 7.90 -1.67
C PRO A 182 4.56 6.58 -1.19
N ILE A 183 4.94 6.20 0.03
CA ILE A 183 4.57 4.93 0.63
C ILE A 183 3.95 5.17 2.01
N CYS A 184 2.81 4.55 2.26
CA CYS A 184 2.25 4.37 3.60
C CYS A 184 2.45 2.92 4.03
N TYR A 185 3.17 2.70 5.11
CA TYR A 185 3.64 1.38 5.54
C TYR A 185 3.13 1.05 6.95
N VAL A 186 2.22 0.10 7.05
CA VAL A 186 1.74 -0.43 8.34
C VAL A 186 2.65 -1.55 8.81
N SER A 187 3.15 -1.46 10.04
CA SER A 187 3.90 -2.53 10.69
C SER A 187 3.74 -2.49 12.21
N HIS A 188 3.82 -3.67 12.83
CA HIS A 188 3.97 -3.82 14.28
C HIS A 188 5.42 -3.77 14.74
N SER A 189 6.38 -3.80 13.82
CA SER A 189 7.81 -3.79 14.12
C SER A 189 8.34 -2.36 14.17
N VAL A 190 8.65 -1.88 15.36
CA VAL A 190 9.29 -0.57 15.55
C VAL A 190 10.61 -0.48 14.78
N SER A 191 11.40 -1.56 14.75
CA SER A 191 12.68 -1.60 14.03
C SER A 191 12.52 -1.44 12.52
N GLU A 192 11.46 -2.01 11.92
CA GLU A 192 11.15 -1.80 10.51
C GLU A 192 10.81 -0.33 10.23
N LEU A 193 9.93 0.24 11.04
CA LEU A 193 9.49 1.63 10.88
C LEU A 193 10.67 2.61 11.04
N MET A 194 11.51 2.41 12.03
CA MET A 194 12.69 3.26 12.26
C MET A 194 13.71 3.17 11.13
N PHE A 195 13.82 2.03 10.47
CA PHE A 195 14.75 1.85 9.35
C PHE A 195 14.21 2.41 8.03
N LEU A 196 12.90 2.26 7.80
CA LEU A 196 12.27 2.51 6.49
C LEU A 196 11.65 3.92 6.39
N CYS A 197 11.00 4.38 7.48
CA CYS A 197 10.10 5.53 7.43
C CYS A 197 10.81 6.83 7.85
N GLN A 198 10.45 7.94 7.21
CA GLN A 198 10.87 9.29 7.60
C GLN A 198 9.97 9.85 8.72
N GLU A 199 8.69 9.48 8.72
CA GLU A 199 7.69 9.89 9.71
C GLU A 199 6.87 8.68 10.14
N VAL A 200 6.38 8.68 11.38
CA VAL A 200 5.52 7.61 11.90
C VAL A 200 4.28 8.23 12.53
N MET A 201 3.12 7.84 12.03
CA MET A 201 1.83 8.11 12.65
C MET A 201 1.49 7.00 13.64
N VAL A 202 1.14 7.39 14.87
CA VAL A 202 0.72 6.44 15.90
C VAL A 202 -0.80 6.47 16.03
N ILE A 203 -1.46 5.32 15.84
CA ILE A 203 -2.89 5.16 16.04
C ILE A 203 -3.12 4.40 17.36
N GLY A 204 -3.70 5.09 18.33
CA GLY A 204 -4.02 4.53 19.65
C GLY A 204 -5.45 4.00 19.74
N TRP A 205 -5.82 3.43 20.90
CA TRP A 205 -7.18 2.97 21.22
C TRP A 205 -8.20 4.11 21.34
N ALA A 206 -7.77 5.37 21.39
CA ALA A 206 -8.64 6.55 21.49
C ALA A 206 -9.45 6.84 20.19
N ALA A 207 -9.31 6.03 19.16
CA ALA A 207 -10.22 6.05 18.01
C ALA A 207 -11.61 5.45 18.34
N ARG A 208 -11.88 5.07 19.59
CA ARG A 208 -13.22 4.76 20.09
C ARG A 208 -13.80 6.02 20.70
N ALA A 209 -14.69 6.69 19.99
CA ALA A 209 -15.60 7.63 20.60
C ALA A 209 -16.56 6.82 21.48
N PHE A 210 -16.66 7.20 22.77
CA PHE A 210 -17.74 6.77 23.65
C PHE A 210 -19.02 7.48 23.25
#